data_811edc9f3ca85d908bad3b58d3f1d0d0
#
_entry.id   811edc9f3ca85d908bad3b58d3f1d0d0
#
_cell.length_a   1.000
_cell.length_b   1.000
_cell.length_c   1.000
_cell.angle_alpha   90.00
_cell.angle_beta   90.00
_cell.angle_gamma   90.00
#
_symmetry.space_group_name_H-M   'P 1'
#
loop_
_entity.id
_entity.type
_entity.pdbx_description
1 polymer ?
#
loop_
_entity_poly.entity_id
_entity_poly.type
_entity_poly.pdbx_seq_one_letter_code
_entity_poly.pdbx_strand_id
1 'polypeptide(L)'
;MMRYNKKCEEFSICCEVGQAGVIVLEKSTERYTSYQIVVKGSGKMAKVFDSDYIVGDSHKNNFIDMRKYLGYHTIFEAPEPFMIYGFNTLNLNQDWDGKLISNSFDGDDKSYLVCFKGNPVINGVKLKPRDYAKLENKHYDVTSNNSIVGVFTKL
;
A
#
# COMPACT_ATOMS: atom_id res chain seq x y z
N MET A 1 -17.57 6.70 -4.70
CA MET A 1 -16.16 6.42 -4.33
C MET A 1 -15.44 7.72 -4.07
N MET A 2 -14.70 7.78 -2.98
CA MET A 2 -13.87 8.95 -2.67
C MET A 2 -12.41 8.62 -2.90
N ARG A 3 -11.65 9.59 -3.39
CA ARG A 3 -10.22 9.47 -3.64
C ARG A 3 -9.45 10.58 -2.97
N TYR A 4 -8.34 10.23 -2.36
CA TYR A 4 -7.39 11.17 -1.79
C TYR A 4 -6.03 10.93 -2.40
N ASN A 5 -5.26 12.00 -2.52
CA ASN A 5 -3.88 11.91 -2.96
C ASN A 5 -3.03 12.84 -2.08
N LYS A 6 -2.01 12.27 -1.45
CA LYS A 6 -1.03 13.01 -0.66
C LYS A 6 0.33 12.88 -1.32
N LYS A 7 0.85 13.96 -1.84
CA LYS A 7 2.20 14.00 -2.37
C LYS A 7 3.20 14.16 -1.21
N CYS A 8 4.16 13.24 -1.16
CA CYS A 8 5.26 13.26 -0.22
C CYS A 8 6.54 13.68 -0.96
N GLU A 9 7.72 13.53 -0.37
CA GLU A 9 8.97 14.02 -0.97
C GLU A 9 9.32 13.31 -2.29
N GLU A 10 9.24 11.97 -2.31
CA GLU A 10 9.67 11.15 -3.43
C GLU A 10 8.61 10.14 -3.88
N PHE A 11 7.47 10.14 -3.23
CA PHE A 11 6.36 9.24 -3.50
C PHE A 11 5.04 9.95 -3.19
N SER A 12 3.95 9.32 -3.57
CA SER A 12 2.62 9.78 -3.17
C SER A 12 1.85 8.61 -2.55
N ILE A 13 0.93 8.96 -1.66
CA ILE A 13 -0.01 8.03 -1.07
C ILE A 13 -1.38 8.39 -1.61
N CYS A 14 -2.02 7.47 -2.31
CA CYS A 14 -3.42 7.63 -2.68
C CYS A 14 -4.28 6.74 -1.79
N CYS A 15 -5.52 7.14 -1.59
CA CYS A 15 -6.49 6.37 -0.82
C CYS A 15 -7.81 6.37 -1.58
N GLU A 16 -8.39 5.20 -1.75
CA GLU A 16 -9.72 5.03 -2.33
C GLU A 16 -10.64 4.38 -1.31
N VAL A 17 -11.79 5.00 -1.11
CA VAL A 17 -12.84 4.52 -0.21
C VAL A 17 -14.12 4.36 -1.01
N GLY A 18 -14.75 3.21 -0.89
CA GLY A 18 -15.98 2.92 -1.62
C GLY A 18 -17.00 2.17 -0.78
N GLN A 19 -18.22 2.14 -1.29
CA GLN A 19 -19.33 1.40 -0.69
C GLN A 19 -19.23 -0.10 -1.00
N ALA A 20 -20.06 -0.90 -0.33
CA ALA A 20 -20.17 -2.33 -0.61
C ALA A 20 -20.52 -2.58 -2.08
N GLY A 21 -20.02 -3.65 -2.65
CA GLY A 21 -20.26 -4.05 -4.02
C GLY A 21 -19.00 -4.59 -4.70
N VAL A 22 -19.06 -4.64 -6.02
CA VAL A 22 -17.94 -5.02 -6.87
C VAL A 22 -17.44 -3.78 -7.61
N ILE A 23 -16.18 -3.47 -7.48
CA ILE A 23 -15.55 -2.35 -8.18
C ILE A 23 -14.35 -2.86 -8.95
N VAL A 24 -14.30 -2.48 -10.21
CA VAL A 24 -13.18 -2.78 -11.10
C VAL A 24 -12.42 -1.49 -11.33
N LEU A 25 -11.16 -1.47 -10.92
CA LEU A 25 -10.29 -0.34 -11.21
C LEU A 25 -9.68 -0.46 -12.60
N GLU A 26 -9.24 0.67 -13.13
CA GLU A 26 -8.57 0.70 -14.42
C GLU A 26 -7.38 -0.23 -14.48
N LYS A 27 -7.13 -0.73 -15.67
CA LYS A 27 -5.98 -1.58 -15.96
C LYS A 27 -4.66 -0.86 -15.64
N SER A 28 -3.82 -1.52 -14.89
CA SER A 28 -2.48 -1.02 -14.60
C SER A 28 -1.60 -1.14 -15.85
N THR A 29 -1.21 -0.01 -16.43
CA THR A 29 -0.38 0.04 -17.64
C THR A 29 1.06 0.49 -17.39
N GLU A 30 1.31 1.06 -16.21
CA GLU A 30 2.61 1.60 -15.85
C GLU A 30 2.99 1.20 -14.43
N ARG A 31 4.27 1.20 -14.15
CA ARG A 31 4.82 0.88 -12.82
C ARG A 31 4.64 2.04 -11.81
N TYR A 32 3.73 2.94 -12.10
CA TYR A 32 3.51 4.13 -11.28
C TYR A 32 3.03 3.78 -9.88
N THR A 33 2.02 2.93 -9.79
CA THR A 33 1.57 2.38 -8.50
C THR A 33 2.45 1.18 -8.18
N SER A 34 3.32 1.33 -7.19
CA SER A 34 4.24 0.27 -6.79
C SER A 34 3.57 -0.76 -5.90
N TYR A 35 2.74 -0.31 -4.97
CA TYR A 35 2.07 -1.18 -4.00
C TYR A 35 0.64 -0.73 -3.75
N GLN A 36 -0.24 -1.71 -3.53
CA GLN A 36 -1.58 -1.47 -2.99
C GLN A 36 -1.71 -2.14 -1.64
N ILE A 37 -2.32 -1.44 -0.70
CA ILE A 37 -2.54 -1.90 0.66
C ILE A 37 -4.04 -1.86 0.94
N VAL A 38 -4.66 -3.03 1.11
CA VAL A 38 -6.08 -3.16 1.37
C VAL A 38 -6.31 -3.11 2.88
N VAL A 39 -6.90 -2.03 3.36
CA VAL A 39 -7.19 -1.83 4.78
C VAL A 39 -8.54 -2.42 5.16
N LYS A 40 -9.52 -2.32 4.27
CA LYS A 40 -10.85 -2.91 4.43
C LYS A 40 -11.30 -3.52 3.12
N GLY A 41 -11.98 -4.67 3.18
CA GLY A 41 -12.46 -5.40 2.02
C GLY A 41 -11.45 -6.41 1.50
N SER A 42 -11.70 -6.93 0.32
CA SER A 42 -10.82 -7.87 -0.37
C SER A 42 -10.56 -7.41 -1.79
N GLY A 43 -9.37 -7.70 -2.30
CA GLY A 43 -8.97 -7.35 -3.65
C GLY A 43 -8.44 -8.56 -4.41
N LYS A 44 -8.67 -8.58 -5.70
CA LYS A 44 -8.16 -9.59 -6.62
C LYS A 44 -7.52 -8.92 -7.81
N MET A 45 -6.45 -9.53 -8.31
CA MET A 45 -5.85 -9.13 -9.58
C MET A 45 -6.39 -10.02 -10.69
N ALA A 46 -6.90 -9.44 -11.75
CA ALA A 46 -7.51 -10.20 -12.83
C ALA A 46 -7.17 -9.66 -14.21
N LYS A 47 -6.98 -10.58 -15.14
CA LYS A 47 -6.91 -10.27 -16.57
C LYS A 47 -8.29 -10.42 -17.17
N VAL A 48 -8.93 -9.31 -17.49
CA VAL A 48 -10.34 -9.31 -17.88
C VAL A 48 -10.58 -9.74 -19.33
N PHE A 49 -9.57 -9.59 -20.22
CA PHE A 49 -9.78 -9.80 -21.65
C PHE A 49 -9.84 -11.26 -22.12
N ASP A 50 -9.27 -12.18 -21.35
CA ASP A 50 -9.15 -13.58 -21.77
C ASP A 50 -10.24 -14.48 -21.15
N SER A 51 -11.29 -13.93 -20.59
CA SER A 51 -12.34 -14.65 -19.85
C SER A 51 -11.82 -15.44 -18.64
N ASP A 52 -10.53 -15.50 -18.44
CA ASP A 52 -9.89 -16.21 -17.33
C ASP A 52 -9.46 -15.23 -16.25
N TYR A 53 -10.05 -15.38 -15.07
CA TYR A 53 -9.63 -14.65 -13.92
C TYR A 53 -8.40 -15.30 -13.33
N ILE A 54 -7.25 -14.64 -13.48
CA ILE A 54 -6.07 -15.06 -12.75
C ILE A 54 -6.09 -14.29 -11.43
N VAL A 55 -6.38 -15.01 -10.36
CA VAL A 55 -6.42 -14.43 -9.03
C VAL A 55 -5.00 -14.36 -8.49
N GLY A 56 -4.51 -13.16 -8.25
CA GLY A 56 -3.22 -12.97 -7.62
C GLY A 56 -3.28 -13.12 -6.09
N ASP A 57 -2.10 -13.06 -5.47
CA ASP A 57 -1.87 -13.32 -4.05
C ASP A 57 -2.36 -12.23 -3.09
N SER A 58 -3.37 -11.47 -3.45
CA SER A 58 -3.78 -10.29 -2.68
C SER A 58 -4.41 -10.58 -1.31
N HIS A 59 -4.61 -11.86 -0.96
CA HIS A 59 -5.59 -12.18 0.07
C HIS A 59 -5.08 -12.26 1.50
N LYS A 60 -3.85 -12.70 1.72
CA LYS A 60 -3.41 -13.00 3.08
C LYS A 60 -2.95 -11.81 3.88
N ASN A 61 -2.28 -10.86 3.24
CA ASN A 61 -1.67 -9.74 3.94
C ASN A 61 -2.17 -8.40 3.45
N ASN A 62 -3.12 -8.41 2.51
CA ASN A 62 -3.66 -7.19 1.91
C ASN A 62 -2.58 -6.25 1.36
N PHE A 63 -1.47 -6.81 0.94
CA PHE A 63 -0.30 -6.08 0.44
C PHE A 63 0.08 -6.64 -0.92
N ILE A 64 -0.07 -5.82 -1.96
CA ILE A 64 0.07 -6.25 -3.35
C ILE A 64 1.19 -5.48 -4.01
N ASP A 65 2.19 -6.19 -4.51
CA ASP A 65 3.21 -5.62 -5.37
C ASP A 65 2.65 -5.46 -6.78
N MET A 66 2.26 -4.25 -7.13
CA MET A 66 1.61 -3.95 -8.40
C MET A 66 2.52 -4.11 -9.61
N ARG A 67 3.83 -4.10 -9.41
CA ARG A 67 4.79 -4.29 -10.50
C ARG A 67 4.72 -5.68 -11.11
N LYS A 68 4.19 -6.66 -10.37
CA LYS A 68 3.96 -8.04 -10.84
C LYS A 68 2.70 -8.18 -11.69
N TYR A 69 1.84 -7.17 -11.68
CA TYR A 69 0.49 -7.24 -12.24
C TYR A 69 0.22 -6.15 -13.29
N LEU A 70 1.26 -5.74 -14.03
CA LEU A 70 1.06 -4.82 -15.15
C LEU A 70 0.13 -5.45 -16.19
N GLY A 71 -0.85 -4.70 -16.62
CA GLY A 71 -1.89 -5.17 -17.53
C GLY A 71 -3.08 -5.85 -16.87
N TYR A 72 -3.07 -5.96 -15.55
CA TYR A 72 -4.18 -6.52 -14.77
C TYR A 72 -5.10 -5.42 -14.25
N HIS A 73 -6.36 -5.76 -14.06
CA HIS A 73 -7.30 -4.95 -13.31
C HIS A 73 -7.30 -5.38 -11.84
N THR A 74 -7.49 -4.43 -10.95
CA THR A 74 -7.78 -4.73 -9.55
C THR A 74 -9.29 -4.77 -9.39
N ILE A 75 -9.80 -5.89 -8.90
CA ILE A 75 -11.22 -6.10 -8.63
C ILE A 75 -11.43 -6.18 -7.14
N PHE A 76 -12.27 -5.31 -6.60
CA PHE A 76 -12.68 -5.34 -5.21
C PHE A 76 -14.08 -5.92 -5.10
N GLU A 77 -14.20 -6.95 -4.29
CA GLU A 77 -15.48 -7.53 -3.89
C GLU A 77 -15.61 -7.28 -2.39
N ALA A 78 -16.54 -6.44 -2.02
CA ALA A 78 -16.73 -6.11 -0.62
C ALA A 78 -18.22 -6.22 -0.27
N PRO A 79 -18.61 -7.13 0.62
CA PRO A 79 -19.90 -7.08 1.28
C PRO A 79 -20.01 -5.87 2.19
N GLU A 80 -18.88 -5.23 2.50
CA GLU A 80 -18.75 -4.04 3.33
C GLU A 80 -18.00 -2.93 2.59
N PRO A 81 -18.07 -1.68 3.06
CA PRO A 81 -17.26 -0.61 2.50
C PRO A 81 -15.78 -0.98 2.48
N PHE A 82 -15.09 -0.61 1.42
CA PHE A 82 -13.67 -0.91 1.28
C PHE A 82 -12.81 0.34 1.43
N MET A 83 -11.55 0.13 1.79
CA MET A 83 -10.51 1.16 1.83
C MET A 83 -9.20 0.59 1.35
N ILE A 84 -8.60 1.28 0.39
CA ILE A 84 -7.32 0.91 -0.21
C ILE A 84 -6.39 2.09 -0.23
N TYR A 85 -5.12 1.83 0.07
CA TYR A 85 -4.04 2.76 -0.18
C TYR A 85 -3.17 2.30 -1.35
N GLY A 86 -2.70 3.26 -2.12
CA GLY A 86 -1.65 3.04 -3.10
C GLY A 86 -0.38 3.78 -2.70
N PHE A 87 0.76 3.12 -2.79
CA PHE A 87 2.06 3.74 -2.72
C PHE A 87 2.56 3.91 -4.16
N ASN A 88 2.73 5.16 -4.58
CA ASN A 88 3.08 5.51 -5.95
C ASN A 88 4.43 6.20 -6.00
N THR A 89 5.31 5.78 -6.90
CA THR A 89 6.53 6.53 -7.13
C THR A 89 6.23 7.85 -7.83
N LEU A 90 6.98 8.89 -7.52
CA LEU A 90 6.94 10.15 -8.27
C LEU A 90 7.89 10.13 -9.47
N ASN A 91 8.83 9.22 -9.48
CA ASN A 91 9.79 9.05 -10.57
C ASN A 91 9.72 7.61 -11.07
N LEU A 92 9.30 7.42 -12.32
CA LEU A 92 9.16 6.09 -12.93
C LEU A 92 10.50 5.34 -13.05
N ASN A 93 11.62 6.04 -12.99
CA ASN A 93 12.95 5.44 -12.98
C ASN A 93 13.40 4.99 -11.60
N GLN A 94 12.65 5.32 -10.55
CA GLN A 94 12.96 4.90 -9.19
C GLN A 94 12.13 3.67 -8.82
N ASP A 95 12.80 2.56 -8.59
CA ASP A 95 12.19 1.37 -8.01
C ASP A 95 12.23 1.42 -6.48
N TRP A 96 11.27 0.74 -5.87
CA TRP A 96 11.11 0.65 -4.44
C TRP A 96 10.93 -0.80 -4.02
N ASP A 97 11.46 -1.14 -2.87
CA ASP A 97 11.14 -2.39 -2.19
C ASP A 97 10.31 -2.08 -0.95
N GLY A 98 9.14 -2.68 -0.85
CA GLY A 98 8.19 -2.44 0.23
C GLY A 98 7.94 -3.68 1.06
N LYS A 99 7.72 -3.48 2.35
CA LYS A 99 7.32 -4.54 3.28
C LYS A 99 6.45 -3.97 4.38
N LEU A 100 5.57 -4.80 4.92
CA LEU A 100 4.82 -4.47 6.13
C LEU A 100 5.65 -4.80 7.37
N ILE A 101 5.53 -3.96 8.37
CA ILE A 101 6.25 -4.08 9.63
C ILE A 101 5.28 -4.35 10.76
N SER A 102 5.56 -5.36 11.56
CA SER A 102 4.79 -5.65 12.78
C SER A 102 5.64 -5.59 14.05
N ASN A 103 6.95 -5.60 13.91
CA ASN A 103 7.91 -5.63 15.01
C ASN A 103 8.97 -4.55 14.81
N SER A 104 9.79 -4.38 15.84
CA SER A 104 10.94 -3.50 15.77
C SER A 104 11.88 -3.90 14.62
N PHE A 105 12.53 -2.92 14.02
CA PHE A 105 13.36 -3.09 12.84
C PHE A 105 14.50 -2.09 12.81
N ASP A 106 15.49 -2.39 11.99
CA ASP A 106 16.58 -1.46 11.71
C ASP A 106 16.28 -0.66 10.44
N GLY A 107 16.28 0.65 10.56
CA GLY A 107 16.06 1.55 9.44
C GLY A 107 17.32 1.84 8.65
N ASP A 108 17.14 2.46 7.50
CA ASP A 108 18.22 3.02 6.70
C ASP A 108 17.81 4.37 6.10
N ASP A 109 18.77 5.12 5.61
CA ASP A 109 18.54 6.48 5.09
C ASP A 109 17.93 6.53 3.69
N LYS A 110 17.66 5.37 3.08
CA LYS A 110 16.97 5.26 1.78
C LYS A 110 15.50 4.88 1.92
N SER A 111 15.01 4.78 3.14
CA SER A 111 13.69 4.25 3.44
C SER A 111 12.76 5.30 4.03
N TYR A 112 11.47 5.08 3.75
CA TYR A 112 10.37 5.81 4.36
C TYR A 112 9.44 4.83 5.06
N LEU A 113 8.91 5.28 6.19
CA LEU A 113 7.88 4.57 6.91
C LEU A 113 6.54 5.26 6.67
N VAL A 114 5.51 4.48 6.41
CA VAL A 114 4.15 4.98 6.17
C VAL A 114 3.16 4.21 7.03
N CYS A 115 2.30 4.95 7.73
CA CYS A 115 1.20 4.37 8.48
C CYS A 115 -0.07 4.33 7.62
N PHE A 116 -0.70 3.16 7.50
CA PHE A 116 -1.94 2.98 6.75
C PHE A 116 -3.16 2.72 7.62
N LYS A 117 -2.97 2.18 8.81
CA LYS A 117 -4.07 1.86 9.72
C LYS A 117 -3.60 1.95 11.17
N GLY A 118 -4.49 2.41 12.05
CA GLY A 118 -4.25 2.42 13.48
C GLY A 118 -3.38 3.58 13.95
N ASN A 119 -2.91 3.45 15.17
CA ASN A 119 -2.06 4.44 15.82
C ASN A 119 -0.81 3.78 16.40
N PRO A 120 0.10 3.28 15.57
CA PRO A 120 1.33 2.69 16.06
C PRO A 120 2.21 3.73 16.73
N VAL A 121 2.99 3.28 17.71
CA VAL A 121 3.99 4.12 18.38
C VAL A 121 5.37 3.63 17.93
N ILE A 122 6.14 4.53 17.35
CA ILE A 122 7.46 4.22 16.80
C ILE A 122 8.46 5.17 17.43
N ASN A 123 9.42 4.61 18.18
CA ASN A 123 10.37 5.38 18.99
C ASN A 123 9.69 6.46 19.84
N GLY A 124 8.57 6.10 20.48
CA GLY A 124 7.80 7.01 21.32
C GLY A 124 6.89 7.98 20.58
N VAL A 125 6.89 7.98 19.25
CA VAL A 125 6.04 8.87 18.44
C VAL A 125 4.80 8.10 17.97
N LYS A 126 3.63 8.62 18.32
CA LYS A 126 2.37 8.05 17.88
C LYS A 126 2.03 8.55 16.48
N LEU A 127 1.78 7.61 15.57
CA LEU A 127 1.40 7.91 14.21
C LEU A 127 -0.11 7.71 14.00
N LYS A 128 -0.63 8.34 12.97
CA LYS A 128 -1.99 8.16 12.48
C LYS A 128 -1.95 7.78 10.99
N PRO A 129 -3.04 7.24 10.43
CA PRO A 129 -3.09 6.89 9.02
C PRO A 129 -2.67 8.05 8.11
N ARG A 130 -1.83 7.73 7.13
CA ARG A 130 -1.21 8.63 6.17
C ARG A 130 -0.04 9.45 6.70
N ASP A 131 0.33 9.30 7.95
CA ASP A 131 1.60 9.83 8.43
C ASP A 131 2.76 9.05 7.80
N TYR A 132 3.83 9.75 7.50
CA TYR A 132 5.07 9.16 7.00
C TYR A 132 6.29 9.83 7.62
N ALA A 133 7.40 9.11 7.61
CA ALA A 133 8.66 9.63 8.09
C ALA A 133 9.82 9.08 7.27
N LYS A 134 10.80 9.93 6.96
CA LYS A 134 12.07 9.48 6.42
C LYS A 134 12.87 8.81 7.53
N LEU A 135 13.37 7.61 7.27
CA LEU A 135 14.14 6.84 8.24
C LEU A 135 15.61 7.23 8.25
N GLU A 136 16.26 6.87 9.33
CA GLU A 136 17.70 7.02 9.55
C GLU A 136 18.32 5.65 9.77
N ASN A 137 19.65 5.57 9.74
CA ASN A 137 20.41 4.36 10.05
C ASN A 137 20.42 4.13 11.56
N LYS A 138 19.29 3.68 12.10
CA LYS A 138 19.16 3.37 13.53
C LYS A 138 18.07 2.34 13.75
N HIS A 139 18.02 1.81 14.97
CA HIS A 139 16.96 0.90 15.38
C HIS A 139 15.68 1.66 15.70
N TYR A 140 14.53 1.08 15.30
CA TYR A 140 13.20 1.60 15.57
C TYR A 140 12.41 0.59 16.39
N ASP A 141 11.96 1.02 17.56
CA ASP A 141 11.05 0.25 18.40
C ASP A 141 9.61 0.52 17.97
N VAL A 142 8.90 -0.55 17.66
CA VAL A 142 7.52 -0.47 17.15
C VAL A 142 6.58 -1.14 18.13
N THR A 143 5.61 -0.38 18.61
CA THR A 143 4.44 -0.89 19.31
C THR A 143 3.25 -0.72 18.39
N SER A 144 2.72 -1.84 17.91
CA SER A 144 1.69 -1.86 16.89
C SER A 144 0.53 -2.74 17.33
N ASN A 145 -0.57 -2.11 17.76
CA ASN A 145 -1.82 -2.78 18.05
C ASN A 145 -2.79 -2.53 16.91
N ASN A 146 -3.17 -3.60 16.20
CA ASN A 146 -4.15 -3.52 15.12
C ASN A 146 -3.84 -2.41 14.11
N SER A 147 -2.57 -2.22 13.78
CA SER A 147 -2.09 -1.22 12.82
C SER A 147 -1.46 -1.86 11.60
N ILE A 148 -1.39 -1.10 10.52
CA ILE A 148 -0.69 -1.48 9.29
C ILE A 148 0.33 -0.40 9.00
N VAL A 149 1.59 -0.80 9.00
CA VAL A 149 2.74 0.08 8.76
C VAL A 149 3.62 -0.54 7.69
N GLY A 150 4.00 0.25 6.71
CA GLY A 150 4.91 -0.17 5.65
C GLY A 150 6.24 0.56 5.71
N VAL A 151 7.29 -0.11 5.29
CA VAL A 151 8.61 0.48 5.04
C VAL A 151 8.94 0.30 3.57
N PHE A 152 9.25 1.40 2.90
CA PHE A 152 9.54 1.45 1.48
C PHE A 152 10.94 1.99 1.26
N THR A 153 11.77 1.20 0.61
CA THR A 153 13.19 1.47 0.43
C THR A 153 13.49 1.75 -1.04
N LYS A 154 14.17 2.83 -1.32
CA LYS A 154 14.67 3.10 -2.69
C LYS A 154 15.75 2.09 -3.07
N LEU A 155 15.60 1.53 -4.24
CA LEU A 155 16.56 0.59 -4.79
C LEU A 155 17.61 1.28 -5.67
#